data_7e8e530ed84f3813f44ee947303e1c3d
#
_entry.id   7e8e530ed84f3813f44ee947303e1c3d
#
_cell.length_a   1.000
_cell.length_b   1.000
_cell.length_c   1.000
_cell.angle_alpha   90.00
_cell.angle_beta   90.00
_cell.angle_gamma   90.00
#
_symmetry.space_group_name_H-M   'P 1'
#
loop_
_entity.id
_entity.type
_entity.pdbx_description
1 polymer ?
#
loop_
_entity_poly.entity_id
_entity_poly.type
_entity_poly.pdbx_seq_one_letter_code
_entity_poly.pdbx_strand_id
1 'polypeptide(L)'
;MNIQERKNKDGKITSYRIRVFDHRDTDTGKQVFKNFSVKYDSTQSKNWNRKNAEKQAALFEKSVEEQTICDSHITFSEYAEYVIRSKEQSCISSSTAYNYRIMLNKLKPVIGHFQLKDLFPKALNNAYTELLDAGVSKNYVHNLHGLIRNVMEVAFKEGVLPRNYADAAMPPKRNKNTVVALSEDELNTFYKALFSNKKHYVYQVLFSLLLSSGCRIGELCALSWNDIDFKEKCIHIHKHFVHDDTGIHVEEGCKTTAGERYLYMDEGIMKMLLEYRQKSLCYAFSNYNLNNDVNAVFSSTKYPGEYLSPNTVRELIKSFTKKHGLPKFHPHQFRHTSISLQLQAGISVPDIAKRAGHSRPDVTLGIYAHTLRNNDRHISEVVTQAIPQLPLTKQA
;
A
#
# COMPACT_ATOMS: atom_id res chain seq x y z
N MET A 1 -40.64 -17.64 -14.90
CA MET A 1 -40.63 -19.06 -14.46
C MET A 1 -41.71 -19.85 -15.15
N ASN A 2 -41.44 -21.07 -15.67
CA ASN A 2 -42.42 -21.98 -16.27
C ASN A 2 -42.20 -23.39 -15.69
N ILE A 3 -43.28 -24.04 -15.20
CA ILE A 3 -43.26 -25.39 -14.60
C ILE A 3 -44.10 -26.30 -15.48
N GLN A 4 -43.50 -27.36 -16.03
CA GLN A 4 -44.15 -28.32 -16.93
C GLN A 4 -44.15 -29.71 -16.32
N GLU A 5 -45.31 -30.39 -16.36
CA GLU A 5 -45.45 -31.80 -15.96
C GLU A 5 -44.82 -32.72 -17.02
N ARG A 6 -43.91 -33.59 -16.64
CA ARG A 6 -43.42 -34.69 -17.48
C ARG A 6 -44.15 -35.98 -17.09
N LYS A 7 -44.76 -36.63 -18.08
CA LYS A 7 -45.54 -37.86 -17.91
C LYS A 7 -44.85 -39.02 -18.62
N ASN A 8 -44.98 -40.21 -18.08
CA ASN A 8 -44.60 -41.47 -18.77
C ASN A 8 -45.55 -41.84 -19.86
N LYS A 9 -45.32 -42.99 -20.55
CA LYS A 9 -46.19 -43.50 -21.63
C LYS A 9 -47.56 -43.80 -21.12
N ASP A 10 -47.77 -44.09 -19.86
CA ASP A 10 -49.08 -44.44 -19.24
C ASP A 10 -49.76 -43.17 -18.68
N GLY A 11 -49.30 -41.97 -19.00
CA GLY A 11 -49.91 -40.70 -18.59
C GLY A 11 -49.65 -40.28 -17.15
N LYS A 12 -48.84 -41.04 -16.37
CA LYS A 12 -48.50 -40.71 -14.95
C LYS A 12 -47.40 -39.71 -14.90
N ILE A 13 -47.53 -38.72 -13.99
CA ILE A 13 -46.50 -37.68 -13.77
C ILE A 13 -45.28 -38.34 -13.13
N THR A 14 -44.10 -38.11 -13.71
CA THR A 14 -42.81 -38.62 -13.23
C THR A 14 -41.91 -37.51 -12.66
N SER A 15 -42.04 -36.28 -13.15
CA SER A 15 -41.30 -35.14 -12.68
C SER A 15 -41.93 -33.83 -13.15
N TYR A 16 -41.53 -32.74 -12.49
CA TYR A 16 -41.79 -31.35 -12.92
C TYR A 16 -40.54 -30.79 -13.54
N ARG A 17 -40.61 -30.30 -14.79
CA ARG A 17 -39.52 -29.54 -15.41
C ARG A 17 -39.75 -28.07 -15.16
N ILE A 18 -38.78 -27.43 -14.56
CA ILE A 18 -38.73 -25.99 -14.26
C ILE A 18 -37.82 -25.35 -15.28
N ARG A 19 -38.29 -24.30 -15.94
CA ARG A 19 -37.55 -23.54 -16.93
C ARG A 19 -37.52 -22.09 -16.47
N VAL A 20 -36.32 -21.56 -16.20
CA VAL A 20 -36.07 -20.19 -15.76
C VAL A 20 -35.30 -19.44 -16.83
N PHE A 21 -35.69 -18.22 -17.11
CA PHE A 21 -34.95 -17.34 -18.00
C PHE A 21 -33.59 -17.00 -17.33
N ASP A 22 -32.52 -17.12 -18.08
CA ASP A 22 -31.15 -16.81 -17.61
C ASP A 22 -30.74 -15.46 -18.15
N HIS A 23 -30.46 -15.36 -19.44
CA HIS A 23 -30.04 -14.11 -20.10
C HIS A 23 -30.42 -14.10 -21.58
N ARG A 24 -30.15 -12.99 -22.26
CA ARG A 24 -30.14 -12.93 -23.73
C ARG A 24 -28.70 -13.07 -24.21
N ASP A 25 -28.47 -13.99 -25.10
CA ASP A 25 -27.22 -14.18 -25.80
C ASP A 25 -26.85 -12.87 -26.53
N THR A 26 -25.66 -12.33 -26.27
CA THR A 26 -25.21 -11.03 -26.79
C THR A 26 -24.99 -11.03 -28.30
N ASP A 27 -24.63 -12.18 -28.87
CA ASP A 27 -24.29 -12.30 -30.29
C ASP A 27 -25.53 -12.63 -31.16
N THR A 28 -26.47 -13.43 -30.63
CA THR A 28 -27.63 -13.88 -31.38
C THR A 28 -28.93 -13.22 -30.95
N GLY A 29 -28.98 -12.51 -29.84
CA GLY A 29 -30.18 -11.90 -29.25
C GLY A 29 -31.20 -12.89 -28.72
N LYS A 30 -30.91 -14.20 -28.76
CA LYS A 30 -31.84 -15.27 -28.35
C LYS A 30 -31.87 -15.38 -26.82
N GLN A 31 -33.06 -15.78 -26.31
CA GLN A 31 -33.24 -16.04 -24.88
C GLN A 31 -32.63 -17.38 -24.49
N VAL A 32 -31.75 -17.37 -23.50
CA VAL A 32 -31.14 -18.55 -22.88
C VAL A 32 -31.89 -18.90 -21.61
N PHE A 33 -32.13 -20.20 -21.39
CA PHE A 33 -32.90 -20.70 -20.26
C PHE A 33 -32.14 -21.81 -19.54
N LYS A 34 -32.13 -21.76 -18.21
CA LYS A 34 -31.69 -22.86 -17.36
C LYS A 34 -32.86 -23.78 -17.03
N ASN A 35 -32.60 -25.09 -17.00
CA ASN A 35 -33.63 -26.11 -16.74
C ASN A 35 -33.26 -26.89 -15.47
N PHE A 36 -34.24 -27.13 -14.63
CA PHE A 36 -34.12 -27.93 -13.42
C PHE A 36 -35.32 -28.91 -13.35
N SER A 37 -35.13 -30.07 -12.77
CA SER A 37 -36.20 -31.07 -12.69
C SER A 37 -36.40 -31.58 -11.26
N VAL A 38 -37.64 -31.54 -10.77
CA VAL A 38 -38.05 -32.08 -9.48
C VAL A 38 -38.76 -33.40 -9.70
N LYS A 39 -38.25 -34.48 -9.09
CA LYS A 39 -38.91 -35.82 -9.18
C LYS A 39 -40.25 -35.79 -8.49
N TYR A 40 -41.23 -36.50 -9.08
CA TYR A 40 -42.54 -36.71 -8.47
C TYR A 40 -42.43 -37.78 -7.40
N ASP A 41 -42.87 -37.48 -6.19
CA ASP A 41 -42.93 -38.43 -5.08
C ASP A 41 -44.33 -39.09 -5.07
N SER A 42 -44.38 -40.37 -5.43
CA SER A 42 -45.64 -41.15 -5.48
C SER A 42 -46.25 -41.43 -4.10
N THR A 43 -45.53 -41.23 -3.04
CA THR A 43 -46.03 -41.39 -1.65
C THR A 43 -46.79 -40.18 -1.16
N GLN A 44 -46.71 -39.04 -1.88
CA GLN A 44 -47.32 -37.77 -1.51
C GLN A 44 -48.47 -37.42 -2.47
N SER A 45 -49.37 -36.55 -2.02
CA SER A 45 -50.49 -36.09 -2.84
C SER A 45 -50.00 -35.26 -4.05
N LYS A 46 -50.76 -35.25 -5.12
CA LYS A 46 -50.47 -34.42 -6.31
C LYS A 46 -50.32 -32.94 -5.95
N ASN A 47 -51.12 -32.45 -5.02
CA ASN A 47 -51.08 -31.06 -4.58
C ASN A 47 -49.80 -30.74 -3.78
N TRP A 48 -49.34 -31.68 -2.94
CA TRP A 48 -48.08 -31.57 -2.23
C TRP A 48 -46.90 -31.51 -3.20
N ASN A 49 -46.85 -32.42 -4.17
CA ASN A 49 -45.80 -32.47 -5.20
C ASN A 49 -45.73 -31.17 -6.01
N ARG A 50 -46.88 -30.60 -6.35
CA ARG A 50 -46.94 -29.32 -7.07
C ARG A 50 -46.41 -28.16 -6.22
N LYS A 51 -46.83 -28.04 -4.97
CA LYS A 51 -46.32 -27.00 -4.03
C LYS A 51 -44.83 -27.17 -3.77
N ASN A 52 -44.33 -28.39 -3.66
CA ASN A 52 -42.89 -28.65 -3.53
C ASN A 52 -42.13 -28.20 -4.79
N ALA A 53 -42.66 -28.51 -5.99
CA ALA A 53 -42.08 -28.07 -7.24
C ALA A 53 -42.06 -26.52 -7.36
N GLU A 54 -43.13 -25.85 -6.93
CA GLU A 54 -43.21 -24.38 -6.89
C GLU A 54 -42.19 -23.77 -5.91
N LYS A 55 -42.04 -24.37 -4.72
CA LYS A 55 -41.02 -23.94 -3.73
C LYS A 55 -39.60 -24.12 -4.28
N GLN A 56 -39.29 -25.26 -4.86
CA GLN A 56 -38.02 -25.56 -5.49
C GLN A 56 -37.74 -24.64 -6.69
N ALA A 57 -38.79 -24.32 -7.45
CA ALA A 57 -38.69 -23.40 -8.57
C ALA A 57 -38.36 -21.97 -8.17
N ALA A 58 -38.98 -21.48 -7.09
CA ALA A 58 -38.66 -20.15 -6.55
C ALA A 58 -37.20 -20.07 -6.03
N LEU A 59 -36.72 -21.12 -5.36
CA LEU A 59 -35.34 -21.23 -4.92
C LEU A 59 -34.38 -21.30 -6.12
N PHE A 60 -34.74 -22.03 -7.17
CA PHE A 60 -33.95 -22.15 -8.38
C PHE A 60 -33.93 -20.83 -9.18
N GLU A 61 -35.08 -20.14 -9.29
CA GLU A 61 -35.16 -18.81 -9.93
C GLU A 61 -34.28 -17.81 -9.24
N LYS A 62 -34.33 -17.74 -7.90
CA LYS A 62 -33.46 -16.92 -7.10
C LYS A 62 -31.97 -17.29 -7.30
N SER A 63 -31.64 -18.57 -7.36
CA SER A 63 -30.26 -19.02 -7.62
C SER A 63 -29.79 -18.69 -9.04
N VAL A 64 -30.70 -18.67 -10.03
CA VAL A 64 -30.39 -18.25 -11.40
C VAL A 64 -30.20 -16.74 -11.45
N GLU A 65 -31.06 -15.96 -10.82
CA GLU A 65 -30.86 -14.50 -10.68
C GLU A 65 -29.56 -14.15 -9.98
N GLU A 66 -29.20 -14.89 -8.92
CA GLU A 66 -27.92 -14.74 -8.23
C GLU A 66 -26.71 -15.25 -9.04
N GLN A 67 -26.89 -16.17 -9.99
CA GLN A 67 -25.85 -16.76 -10.84
C GLN A 67 -25.71 -16.09 -12.21
N THR A 68 -26.64 -15.23 -12.61
CA THR A 68 -26.85 -14.79 -14.01
C THR A 68 -25.72 -13.97 -14.61
N ILE A 69 -24.62 -13.69 -13.88
CA ILE A 69 -23.59 -12.78 -14.33
C ILE A 69 -22.18 -13.40 -14.30
N CYS A 70 -22.08 -14.71 -14.13
CA CYS A 70 -20.76 -15.33 -14.05
C CYS A 70 -20.48 -16.17 -15.31
N ASP A 71 -19.45 -15.78 -16.07
CA ASP A 71 -18.72 -16.73 -16.89
C ASP A 71 -18.14 -17.77 -15.93
N SER A 72 -18.82 -18.92 -15.81
CA SER A 72 -18.76 -19.84 -14.67
C SER A 72 -17.39 -20.53 -14.50
N HIS A 73 -16.40 -20.19 -15.34
CA HIS A 73 -15.11 -20.88 -15.41
C HIS A 73 -13.91 -19.98 -15.18
N ILE A 74 -14.06 -18.65 -15.02
CA ILE A 74 -12.93 -17.77 -14.85
C ILE A 74 -12.21 -18.04 -13.51
N THR A 75 -10.90 -18.23 -13.57
CA THR A 75 -10.10 -18.45 -12.37
C THR A 75 -9.83 -17.14 -11.63
N PHE A 76 -9.52 -17.24 -10.34
CA PHE A 76 -9.10 -16.07 -9.55
C PHE A 76 -7.89 -15.37 -10.17
N SER A 77 -6.92 -16.15 -10.68
CA SER A 77 -5.72 -15.61 -11.30
C SER A 77 -6.02 -14.76 -12.53
N GLU A 78 -6.86 -15.25 -13.43
CA GLU A 78 -7.26 -14.57 -14.66
C GLU A 78 -8.04 -13.29 -14.37
N TYR A 79 -9.03 -13.40 -13.47
CA TYR A 79 -9.83 -12.23 -13.10
C TYR A 79 -9.03 -11.18 -12.33
N ALA A 80 -8.12 -11.59 -11.45
CA ALA A 80 -7.24 -10.67 -10.74
C ALA A 80 -6.30 -9.90 -11.69
N GLU A 81 -5.75 -10.57 -12.72
CA GLU A 81 -4.96 -9.90 -13.76
C GLU A 81 -5.79 -8.87 -14.54
N TYR A 82 -7.04 -9.22 -14.90
CA TYR A 82 -7.96 -8.30 -15.53
C TYR A 82 -8.20 -7.06 -14.65
N VAL A 83 -8.52 -7.26 -13.38
CA VAL A 83 -8.77 -6.17 -12.42
C VAL A 83 -7.53 -5.27 -12.25
N ILE A 84 -6.33 -5.86 -12.14
CA ILE A 84 -5.10 -5.09 -12.02
C ILE A 84 -4.89 -4.22 -13.25
N ARG A 85 -5.02 -4.76 -14.46
CA ARG A 85 -4.88 -4.02 -15.73
C ARG A 85 -5.90 -2.89 -15.86
N SER A 86 -7.18 -3.18 -15.57
CA SER A 86 -8.25 -2.20 -15.62
C SER A 86 -7.99 -1.02 -14.66
N LYS A 87 -7.53 -1.32 -13.44
CA LYS A 87 -7.18 -0.28 -12.46
C LYS A 87 -5.93 0.51 -12.84
N GLU A 88 -4.94 -0.11 -13.42
CA GLU A 88 -3.72 0.54 -13.90
C GLU A 88 -4.04 1.59 -14.97
N GLN A 89 -4.98 1.30 -15.85
CA GLN A 89 -5.43 2.23 -16.88
C GLN A 89 -6.22 3.44 -16.33
N SER A 90 -6.84 3.33 -15.17
CA SER A 90 -7.82 4.31 -14.70
C SER A 90 -7.56 4.93 -13.34
N CYS A 91 -6.97 4.22 -12.39
CA CYS A 91 -7.05 4.60 -10.97
C CYS A 91 -5.78 4.46 -10.15
N ILE A 92 -4.84 3.60 -10.51
CA ILE A 92 -3.68 3.30 -9.66
C ILE A 92 -2.36 3.61 -10.36
N SER A 93 -1.32 3.93 -9.57
CA SER A 93 0.03 4.12 -10.11
C SER A 93 0.64 2.80 -10.58
N SER A 94 1.57 2.86 -11.55
CA SER A 94 2.37 1.74 -12.07
C SER A 94 3.02 0.93 -10.93
N SER A 95 3.57 1.61 -9.94
CA SER A 95 4.16 0.98 -8.74
C SER A 95 3.13 0.19 -7.92
N THR A 96 1.89 0.66 -7.82
CA THR A 96 0.82 -0.07 -7.11
C THR A 96 0.40 -1.31 -7.91
N ALA A 97 0.26 -1.19 -9.23
CA ALA A 97 -0.04 -2.30 -10.12
C ALA A 97 1.05 -3.38 -10.05
N TYR A 98 2.32 -2.98 -10.11
CA TYR A 98 3.47 -3.86 -9.93
C TYR A 98 3.43 -4.63 -8.61
N ASN A 99 3.16 -3.94 -7.49
CA ASN A 99 3.01 -4.58 -6.19
C ASN A 99 1.83 -5.57 -6.15
N TYR A 100 0.72 -5.26 -6.80
CA TYR A 100 -0.41 -6.18 -6.92
C TYR A 100 -0.03 -7.44 -7.73
N ARG A 101 0.76 -7.32 -8.79
CA ARG A 101 1.28 -8.48 -9.56
C ARG A 101 2.20 -9.35 -8.71
N ILE A 102 3.09 -8.75 -7.90
CA ILE A 102 3.92 -9.50 -6.94
C ILE A 102 3.04 -10.27 -5.95
N MET A 103 2.02 -9.61 -5.38
CA MET A 103 1.09 -10.24 -4.45
C MET A 103 0.30 -11.36 -5.13
N LEU A 104 -0.17 -11.14 -6.36
CA LEU A 104 -0.88 -12.15 -7.15
C LEU A 104 0.01 -13.36 -7.44
N ASN A 105 1.27 -13.14 -7.82
CA ASN A 105 2.22 -14.24 -8.03
C ASN A 105 2.44 -15.08 -6.77
N LYS A 106 2.34 -14.48 -5.58
CA LYS A 106 2.37 -15.23 -4.31
C LYS A 106 1.08 -15.98 -4.03
N LEU A 107 -0.07 -15.50 -4.53
CA LEU A 107 -1.38 -16.14 -4.40
C LEU A 107 -1.64 -17.22 -5.44
N LYS A 108 -1.04 -17.14 -6.63
CA LYS A 108 -1.24 -18.07 -7.75
C LYS A 108 -1.12 -19.54 -7.35
N PRO A 109 -0.07 -20.00 -6.63
CA PRO A 109 0.06 -21.40 -6.27
C PRO A 109 -1.01 -21.89 -5.29
N VAL A 110 -1.57 -20.99 -4.45
CA VAL A 110 -2.49 -21.36 -3.36
C VAL A 110 -3.95 -21.27 -3.80
N ILE A 111 -4.35 -20.16 -4.42
CA ILE A 111 -5.75 -19.92 -4.81
C ILE A 111 -5.94 -19.53 -6.29
N GLY A 112 -4.86 -19.34 -7.03
CA GLY A 112 -4.96 -18.82 -8.41
C GLY A 112 -5.77 -19.70 -9.36
N HIS A 113 -5.74 -21.01 -9.15
CA HIS A 113 -6.42 -22.02 -9.96
C HIS A 113 -7.91 -22.25 -9.60
N PHE A 114 -8.35 -21.72 -8.44
CA PHE A 114 -9.76 -21.83 -8.06
C PHE A 114 -10.63 -20.96 -8.97
N GLN A 115 -11.80 -21.45 -9.32
CA GLN A 115 -12.82 -20.62 -9.94
C GLN A 115 -13.25 -19.53 -8.95
N LEU A 116 -13.45 -18.31 -9.45
CA LEU A 116 -13.75 -17.16 -8.60
C LEU A 116 -14.97 -17.38 -7.69
N LYS A 117 -15.99 -18.07 -8.21
CA LYS A 117 -17.22 -18.43 -7.47
C LYS A 117 -17.00 -19.43 -6.33
N ASP A 118 -15.92 -20.22 -6.37
CA ASP A 118 -15.65 -21.30 -5.40
C ASP A 118 -14.76 -20.82 -4.23
N LEU A 119 -14.28 -19.57 -4.29
CA LEU A 119 -13.47 -18.96 -3.24
C LEU A 119 -14.34 -18.46 -2.07
N PHE A 120 -15.04 -19.38 -1.42
CA PHE A 120 -15.79 -19.10 -0.21
C PHE A 120 -14.86 -18.73 0.98
N PRO A 121 -15.39 -18.11 2.05
CA PRO A 121 -14.58 -17.69 3.21
C PRO A 121 -13.74 -18.82 3.81
N LYS A 122 -14.24 -20.06 3.83
CA LYS A 122 -13.51 -21.24 4.32
C LYS A 122 -12.26 -21.52 3.46
N ALA A 123 -12.37 -21.44 2.13
CA ALA A 123 -11.24 -21.66 1.22
C ALA A 123 -10.18 -20.56 1.42
N LEU A 124 -10.61 -19.31 1.58
CA LEU A 124 -9.70 -18.19 1.86
C LEU A 124 -8.97 -18.35 3.21
N ASN A 125 -9.69 -18.77 4.26
CA ASN A 125 -9.07 -19.00 5.57
C ASN A 125 -8.04 -20.14 5.53
N ASN A 126 -8.31 -21.23 4.78
CA ASN A 126 -7.36 -22.31 4.57
C ASN A 126 -6.10 -21.80 3.84
N ALA A 127 -6.29 -20.97 2.79
CA ALA A 127 -5.18 -20.35 2.07
C ALA A 127 -4.31 -19.44 2.98
N TYR A 128 -4.91 -18.70 3.90
CA TYR A 128 -4.14 -17.91 4.87
C TYR A 128 -3.33 -18.79 5.83
N THR A 129 -3.89 -19.92 6.27
CA THR A 129 -3.16 -20.88 7.10
C THR A 129 -1.98 -21.47 6.33
N GLU A 130 -2.19 -21.95 5.12
CA GLU A 130 -1.12 -22.48 4.26
C GLU A 130 0.01 -21.46 4.03
N LEU A 131 -0.32 -20.19 3.78
CA LEU A 131 0.67 -19.13 3.62
C LEU A 131 1.46 -18.88 4.91
N LEU A 132 0.81 -18.92 6.07
CA LEU A 132 1.47 -18.77 7.38
C LEU A 132 2.40 -19.94 7.67
N ASP A 133 1.97 -21.17 7.39
CA ASP A 133 2.76 -22.40 7.56
C ASP A 133 3.98 -22.40 6.63
N ALA A 134 3.85 -21.80 5.43
CA ALA A 134 4.96 -21.55 4.50
C ALA A 134 5.89 -20.39 4.94
N GLY A 135 5.72 -19.85 6.16
CA GLY A 135 6.58 -18.82 6.74
C GLY A 135 6.28 -17.38 6.27
N VAL A 136 5.14 -17.15 5.59
CA VAL A 136 4.74 -15.79 5.19
C VAL A 136 4.30 -15.00 6.42
N SER A 137 4.78 -13.77 6.58
CA SER A 137 4.46 -12.95 7.75
C SER A 137 2.97 -12.60 7.83
N LYS A 138 2.42 -12.53 9.06
CA LYS A 138 1.01 -12.13 9.31
C LYS A 138 0.62 -10.83 8.61
N ASN A 139 1.51 -9.82 8.63
CA ASN A 139 1.27 -8.53 7.99
C ASN A 139 1.18 -8.66 6.46
N TYR A 140 2.00 -9.53 5.87
CA TYR A 140 1.95 -9.74 4.42
C TYR A 140 0.71 -10.53 4.00
N VAL A 141 0.32 -11.59 4.76
CA VAL A 141 -0.94 -12.31 4.54
C VAL A 141 -2.14 -11.35 4.63
N HIS A 142 -2.12 -10.41 5.58
CA HIS A 142 -3.16 -9.39 5.66
C HIS A 142 -3.18 -8.45 4.42
N ASN A 143 -2.02 -8.13 3.86
CA ASN A 143 -1.96 -7.35 2.61
C ASN A 143 -2.47 -8.17 1.41
N LEU A 144 -2.16 -9.47 1.34
CA LEU A 144 -2.70 -10.39 0.33
C LEU A 144 -4.23 -10.47 0.43
N HIS A 145 -4.79 -10.56 1.64
CA HIS A 145 -6.24 -10.46 1.84
C HIS A 145 -6.81 -9.14 1.29
N GLY A 146 -6.12 -8.01 1.48
CA GLY A 146 -6.51 -6.72 0.91
C GLY A 146 -6.62 -6.74 -0.61
N LEU A 147 -5.70 -7.43 -1.31
CA LEU A 147 -5.79 -7.63 -2.76
C LEU A 147 -6.97 -8.53 -3.13
N ILE A 148 -7.13 -9.68 -2.45
CA ILE A 148 -8.26 -10.61 -2.70
C ILE A 148 -9.59 -9.87 -2.53
N ARG A 149 -9.75 -9.14 -1.42
CA ARG A 149 -10.96 -8.35 -1.13
C ARG A 149 -11.24 -7.32 -2.23
N ASN A 150 -10.18 -6.66 -2.72
CA ASN A 150 -10.29 -5.66 -3.78
C ASN A 150 -10.72 -6.30 -5.12
N VAL A 151 -10.18 -7.45 -5.48
CA VAL A 151 -10.54 -8.21 -6.68
C VAL A 151 -12.00 -8.68 -6.60
N MET A 152 -12.40 -9.26 -5.46
CA MET A 152 -13.78 -9.73 -5.25
C MET A 152 -14.79 -8.58 -5.17
N GLU A 153 -14.39 -7.40 -4.70
CA GLU A 153 -15.24 -6.21 -4.70
C GLU A 153 -15.54 -5.72 -6.12
N VAL A 154 -14.56 -5.77 -7.01
CA VAL A 154 -14.78 -5.47 -8.43
C VAL A 154 -15.71 -6.51 -9.04
N ALA A 155 -15.47 -7.80 -8.77
CA ALA A 155 -16.31 -8.89 -9.25
C ALA A 155 -17.78 -8.76 -8.77
N PHE A 156 -17.98 -8.31 -7.55
CA PHE A 156 -19.32 -8.01 -7.04
C PHE A 156 -19.97 -6.82 -7.77
N LYS A 157 -19.22 -5.73 -7.97
CA LYS A 157 -19.73 -4.54 -8.67
C LYS A 157 -20.03 -4.78 -10.15
N GLU A 158 -19.25 -5.62 -10.80
CA GLU A 158 -19.48 -6.06 -12.18
C GLU A 158 -20.53 -7.17 -12.27
N GLY A 159 -21.05 -7.62 -11.12
CA GLY A 159 -22.07 -8.67 -11.04
C GLY A 159 -21.55 -10.08 -11.33
N VAL A 160 -20.24 -10.28 -11.39
CA VAL A 160 -19.60 -11.60 -11.55
C VAL A 160 -19.79 -12.46 -10.31
N LEU A 161 -19.85 -11.85 -9.14
CA LEU A 161 -20.15 -12.51 -7.86
C LEU A 161 -21.40 -11.90 -7.21
N PRO A 162 -22.22 -12.70 -6.53
CA PRO A 162 -23.40 -12.20 -5.82
C PRO A 162 -23.04 -11.40 -4.55
N ARG A 163 -21.83 -11.56 -4.05
CA ARG A 163 -21.29 -10.84 -2.87
C ARG A 163 -19.77 -10.96 -2.80
N ASN A 164 -19.15 -10.07 -2.03
CA ASN A 164 -17.73 -10.16 -1.73
C ASN A 164 -17.48 -11.21 -0.62
N TYR A 165 -17.01 -12.40 -0.98
CA TYR A 165 -16.74 -13.48 -0.01
C TYR A 165 -15.55 -13.16 0.92
N ALA A 166 -14.63 -12.29 0.51
CA ALA A 166 -13.50 -11.91 1.34
C ALA A 166 -13.92 -11.12 2.59
N ASP A 167 -15.07 -10.43 2.58
CA ASP A 167 -15.56 -9.68 3.75
C ASP A 167 -15.88 -10.59 4.96
N ALA A 168 -16.24 -11.86 4.71
CA ALA A 168 -16.51 -12.85 5.75
C ALA A 168 -15.29 -13.73 6.07
N ALA A 169 -14.17 -13.56 5.38
CA ALA A 169 -12.93 -14.27 5.69
C ALA A 169 -12.21 -13.63 6.89
N MET A 170 -11.39 -14.43 7.58
CA MET A 170 -10.69 -14.04 8.81
C MET A 170 -9.17 -13.98 8.57
N PRO A 171 -8.64 -12.90 8.00
CA PRO A 171 -7.19 -12.75 7.84
C PRO A 171 -6.51 -12.62 9.22
N PRO A 172 -5.23 -12.99 9.36
CA PRO A 172 -4.51 -12.83 10.60
C PRO A 172 -4.46 -11.36 11.03
N LYS A 173 -4.57 -11.10 12.33
CA LYS A 173 -4.43 -9.74 12.87
C LYS A 173 -3.04 -9.18 12.55
N ARG A 174 -2.99 -7.94 12.14
CA ARG A 174 -1.72 -7.23 11.91
C ARG A 174 -0.95 -7.10 13.23
N ASN A 175 0.33 -7.43 13.18
CA ASN A 175 1.23 -6.99 14.23
C ASN A 175 1.40 -5.46 14.12
N LYS A 176 1.10 -4.75 15.19
CA LYS A 176 1.37 -3.31 15.27
C LYS A 176 2.88 -3.12 15.41
N ASN A 177 3.57 -2.96 14.28
CA ASN A 177 4.95 -2.49 14.31
C ASN A 177 4.89 -0.97 14.50
N THR A 178 5.04 -0.51 15.74
CA THR A 178 5.30 0.91 16.01
C THR A 178 6.71 1.22 15.52
N VAL A 179 6.81 2.02 14.47
CA VAL A 179 8.11 2.57 14.07
C VAL A 179 8.45 3.65 15.10
N VAL A 180 9.42 3.36 15.94
CA VAL A 180 9.89 4.28 16.98
C VAL A 180 10.94 5.20 16.36
N ALA A 181 10.89 6.49 16.71
CA ALA A 181 11.96 7.43 16.39
C ALA A 181 13.26 7.00 17.06
N LEU A 182 14.40 7.36 16.48
CA LEU A 182 15.70 7.12 17.10
C LEU A 182 15.80 7.94 18.39
N SER A 183 16.32 7.34 19.44
CA SER A 183 16.66 8.05 20.66
C SER A 183 17.83 9.02 20.40
N GLU A 184 18.02 9.99 21.25
CA GLU A 184 19.11 10.94 21.15
C GLU A 184 20.48 10.23 21.21
N ASP A 185 20.63 9.22 22.07
CA ASP A 185 21.86 8.43 22.17
C ASP A 185 22.14 7.61 20.91
N GLU A 186 21.12 6.97 20.34
CA GLU A 186 21.24 6.24 19.07
C GLU A 186 21.62 7.16 17.92
N LEU A 187 21.01 8.33 17.85
CA LEU A 187 21.30 9.34 16.85
C LEU A 187 22.74 9.87 16.99
N ASN A 188 23.14 10.25 18.19
CA ASN A 188 24.49 10.72 18.49
C ASN A 188 25.54 9.67 18.16
N THR A 189 25.30 8.41 18.53
CA THR A 189 26.23 7.31 18.24
C THR A 189 26.32 7.05 16.75
N PHE A 190 25.20 7.07 16.03
CA PHE A 190 25.17 6.94 14.58
C PHE A 190 25.99 8.05 13.90
N TYR A 191 25.74 9.31 14.24
CA TYR A 191 26.44 10.43 13.63
C TYR A 191 27.92 10.48 14.01
N LYS A 192 28.31 10.19 15.24
CA LYS A 192 29.72 10.04 15.63
C LYS A 192 30.44 9.01 14.76
N ALA A 193 29.84 7.83 14.59
CA ALA A 193 30.41 6.79 13.74
C ALA A 193 30.44 7.21 12.26
N LEU A 194 29.42 7.90 11.76
CA LEU A 194 29.34 8.37 10.38
C LEU A 194 30.38 9.45 10.07
N PHE A 195 30.58 10.41 10.98
CA PHE A 195 31.54 11.51 10.79
C PHE A 195 32.98 11.15 11.12
N SER A 196 33.23 10.02 11.78
CA SER A 196 34.59 9.52 12.04
C SER A 196 35.37 9.15 10.77
N ASN A 197 34.70 8.90 9.66
CA ASN A 197 35.31 8.42 8.43
C ASN A 197 34.99 9.34 7.23
N LYS A 198 36.02 10.07 6.76
CA LYS A 198 35.92 10.99 5.61
C LYS A 198 35.53 10.31 4.29
N LYS A 199 35.74 8.98 4.15
CA LYS A 199 35.32 8.21 2.96
C LYS A 199 33.80 8.11 2.83
N HIS A 200 33.06 8.41 3.89
CA HIS A 200 31.59 8.36 3.89
C HIS A 200 30.93 9.72 3.65
N TYR A 201 31.63 10.68 3.05
CA TYR A 201 31.15 12.07 2.93
C TYR A 201 29.79 12.15 2.22
N VAL A 202 29.56 11.39 1.14
CA VAL A 202 28.25 11.32 0.47
C VAL A 202 27.12 10.89 1.43
N TYR A 203 27.41 9.96 2.32
CA TYR A 203 26.45 9.48 3.30
C TYR A 203 26.24 10.44 4.45
N GLN A 204 27.29 11.19 4.83
CA GLN A 204 27.18 12.28 5.81
C GLN A 204 26.18 13.32 5.31
N VAL A 205 26.32 13.76 4.05
CA VAL A 205 25.39 14.71 3.41
C VAL A 205 23.97 14.12 3.31
N LEU A 206 23.85 12.88 2.82
CA LEU A 206 22.56 12.22 2.62
C LEU A 206 21.78 12.07 3.94
N PHE A 207 22.41 11.59 5.01
CA PHE A 207 21.73 11.40 6.29
C PHE A 207 21.45 12.71 7.02
N SER A 208 22.35 13.70 6.91
CA SER A 208 22.09 15.04 7.44
C SER A 208 20.91 15.68 6.75
N LEU A 209 20.84 15.56 5.43
CA LEU A 209 19.72 16.08 4.65
C LEU A 209 18.41 15.30 4.94
N LEU A 210 18.49 13.97 5.09
CA LEU A 210 17.34 13.14 5.43
C LEU A 210 16.72 13.53 6.78
N LEU A 211 17.56 13.77 7.79
CA LEU A 211 17.12 14.17 9.12
C LEU A 211 16.58 15.61 9.13
N SER A 212 17.28 16.57 8.51
CA SER A 212 16.87 17.97 8.51
C SER A 212 15.63 18.26 7.67
N SER A 213 15.46 17.52 6.56
CA SER A 213 14.31 17.71 5.66
C SER A 213 13.07 16.91 6.08
N GLY A 214 13.26 15.76 6.72
CA GLY A 214 12.19 14.79 6.97
C GLY A 214 11.58 14.18 5.70
N CYS A 215 12.26 14.27 4.54
CA CYS A 215 11.80 13.70 3.28
C CYS A 215 11.70 12.17 3.29
N ARG A 216 10.92 11.61 2.37
CA ARG A 216 11.01 10.18 2.07
C ARG A 216 12.33 9.87 1.37
N ILE A 217 12.93 8.72 1.66
CA ILE A 217 14.20 8.35 1.03
C ILE A 217 14.12 8.32 -0.50
N GLY A 218 12.98 7.93 -1.07
CA GLY A 218 12.76 7.94 -2.52
C GLY A 218 12.71 9.35 -3.12
N GLU A 219 12.20 10.33 -2.39
CA GLU A 219 12.21 11.75 -2.79
C GLU A 219 13.65 12.29 -2.73
N LEU A 220 14.36 11.99 -1.66
CA LEU A 220 15.73 12.47 -1.46
C LEU A 220 16.72 11.91 -2.49
N CYS A 221 16.64 10.60 -2.78
CA CYS A 221 17.49 9.96 -3.77
C CYS A 221 17.19 10.42 -5.21
N ALA A 222 15.99 10.96 -5.47
CA ALA A 222 15.58 11.47 -6.78
C ALA A 222 16.00 12.94 -7.02
N LEU A 223 16.63 13.61 -6.04
CA LEU A 223 17.04 15.02 -6.19
C LEU A 223 18.08 15.21 -7.26
N SER A 224 17.90 16.25 -8.06
CA SER A 224 18.88 16.79 -8.98
C SER A 224 19.40 18.17 -8.48
N TRP A 225 20.54 18.58 -8.97
CA TRP A 225 21.12 19.88 -8.61
C TRP A 225 20.24 21.06 -9.02
N ASN A 226 19.40 20.89 -10.05
CA ASN A 226 18.43 21.89 -10.49
C ASN A 226 17.28 22.08 -9.50
N ASP A 227 17.06 21.15 -8.59
CA ASP A 227 16.02 21.23 -7.57
C ASP A 227 16.48 22.03 -6.34
N ILE A 228 17.75 22.46 -6.30
CA ILE A 228 18.35 23.15 -5.16
C ILE A 228 18.62 24.60 -5.50
N ASP A 229 17.89 25.50 -4.87
CA ASP A 229 18.17 26.93 -4.92
C ASP A 229 19.08 27.34 -3.75
N PHE A 230 20.37 27.57 -4.08
CA PHE A 230 21.35 27.96 -3.09
C PHE A 230 21.17 29.41 -2.63
N LYS A 231 20.53 30.26 -3.43
CA LYS A 231 20.29 31.67 -3.09
C LYS A 231 19.14 31.78 -2.09
N GLU A 232 18.01 31.14 -2.40
CA GLU A 232 16.83 31.13 -1.55
C GLU A 232 16.94 30.07 -0.42
N LYS A 233 18.01 29.28 -0.39
CA LYS A 233 18.27 28.19 0.57
C LYS A 233 17.11 27.20 0.66
N CYS A 234 16.56 26.80 -0.47
CA CYS A 234 15.44 25.88 -0.53
C CYS A 234 15.67 24.72 -1.51
N ILE A 235 14.93 23.63 -1.28
CA ILE A 235 14.93 22.42 -2.10
C ILE A 235 13.52 22.18 -2.58
N HIS A 236 13.33 22.02 -3.87
CA HIS A 236 12.06 21.68 -4.48
C HIS A 236 11.90 20.16 -4.56
N ILE A 237 10.93 19.61 -3.83
CA ILE A 237 10.57 18.19 -3.88
C ILE A 237 9.41 18.03 -4.82
N HIS A 238 9.66 17.46 -6.01
CA HIS A 238 8.64 17.24 -7.04
C HIS A 238 8.79 15.92 -7.78
N LYS A 239 9.79 15.11 -7.43
CA LYS A 239 10.07 13.81 -8.04
C LYS A 239 10.30 12.74 -6.98
N HIS A 240 10.14 11.50 -7.38
CA HIS A 240 10.41 10.37 -6.51
C HIS A 240 10.82 9.11 -7.28
N PHE A 241 11.45 8.19 -6.60
CA PHE A 241 11.73 6.86 -7.15
C PHE A 241 10.46 6.02 -7.23
N VAL A 242 10.26 5.40 -8.38
CA VAL A 242 9.21 4.43 -8.67
C VAL A 242 9.84 3.07 -8.94
N HIS A 243 9.14 2.01 -8.58
CA HIS A 243 9.48 0.63 -8.94
C HIS A 243 8.25 0.01 -9.59
N ASP A 244 8.37 -0.30 -10.87
CA ASP A 244 7.34 -0.92 -11.69
C ASP A 244 7.91 -2.01 -12.59
N ASP A 245 7.15 -2.46 -13.58
CA ASP A 245 7.57 -3.53 -14.51
C ASP A 245 8.77 -3.13 -15.39
N THR A 246 9.05 -1.84 -15.55
CA THR A 246 10.23 -1.33 -16.27
C THR A 246 11.48 -1.27 -15.40
N GLY A 247 11.33 -1.45 -14.09
CA GLY A 247 12.42 -1.42 -13.12
C GLY A 247 12.31 -0.27 -12.13
N ILE A 248 13.47 0.16 -11.61
CA ILE A 248 13.57 1.25 -10.63
C ILE A 248 14.05 2.50 -11.37
N HIS A 249 13.23 3.53 -11.42
CA HIS A 249 13.54 4.80 -12.09
C HIS A 249 12.96 6.00 -11.32
N VAL A 250 13.36 7.20 -11.73
CA VAL A 250 12.82 8.46 -11.19
C VAL A 250 11.65 8.91 -12.06
N GLU A 251 10.55 9.24 -11.42
CA GLU A 251 9.36 9.79 -12.05
C GLU A 251 9.11 11.21 -11.56
N GLU A 252 8.77 12.11 -12.46
CA GLU A 252 8.32 13.46 -12.13
C GLU A 252 6.91 13.43 -11.56
N GLY A 253 6.65 14.33 -10.62
CA GLY A 253 5.42 14.34 -9.85
C GLY A 253 5.56 13.66 -8.50
N CYS A 254 4.65 13.96 -7.62
CA CYS A 254 4.55 13.35 -6.30
C CYS A 254 3.33 12.44 -6.23
N LYS A 255 3.42 11.37 -5.44
CA LYS A 255 2.31 10.42 -5.23
C LYS A 255 1.00 11.10 -4.79
N THR A 256 1.10 12.29 -4.22
CA THR A 256 -0.05 13.13 -3.81
C THR A 256 0.27 14.59 -4.07
N THR A 257 -0.72 15.43 -4.31
CA THR A 257 -0.58 16.88 -4.47
C THR A 257 0.17 17.54 -3.32
N ALA A 258 0.00 17.04 -2.08
CA ALA A 258 0.74 17.50 -0.90
C ALA A 258 2.22 17.06 -0.90
N GLY A 259 2.64 16.20 -1.82
CA GLY A 259 4.02 15.75 -1.96
C GLY A 259 4.92 16.81 -2.55
N GLU A 260 4.41 17.60 -3.50
CA GLU A 260 5.16 18.71 -4.11
C GLU A 260 5.26 19.88 -3.14
N ARG A 261 6.50 20.28 -2.84
CA ARG A 261 6.76 21.31 -1.82
C ARG A 261 8.16 21.87 -1.89
N TYR A 262 8.32 23.07 -1.39
CA TYR A 262 9.62 23.71 -1.15
C TYR A 262 10.01 23.54 0.33
N LEU A 263 11.25 23.12 0.55
CA LEU A 263 11.84 22.91 1.88
C LEU A 263 12.98 23.88 2.10
N TYR A 264 12.78 24.86 2.98
CA TYR A 264 13.84 25.77 3.38
C TYR A 264 14.82 25.05 4.32
N MET A 265 16.12 25.21 4.05
CA MET A 265 17.20 24.56 4.77
C MET A 265 18.06 25.58 5.52
N ASP A 266 18.63 25.11 6.62
CA ASP A 266 19.65 25.88 7.35
C ASP A 266 20.90 26.09 6.52
N GLU A 267 21.62 27.18 6.82
CA GLU A 267 22.85 27.57 6.10
C GLU A 267 23.93 26.49 6.16
N GLY A 268 24.07 25.81 7.31
CA GLY A 268 25.01 24.69 7.48
C GLY A 268 24.76 23.53 6.53
N ILE A 269 23.50 23.17 6.33
CA ILE A 269 23.10 22.12 5.38
C ILE A 269 23.37 22.58 3.94
N MET A 270 23.05 23.84 3.60
CA MET A 270 23.30 24.38 2.26
C MET A 270 24.79 24.46 1.93
N LYS A 271 25.62 24.87 2.89
CA LYS A 271 27.08 24.86 2.77
C LYS A 271 27.62 23.45 2.56
N MET A 272 27.14 22.47 3.33
CA MET A 272 27.50 21.06 3.16
C MET A 272 27.14 20.54 1.76
N LEU A 273 25.96 20.89 1.24
CA LEU A 273 25.52 20.54 -0.12
C LEU A 273 26.42 21.19 -1.19
N LEU A 274 26.80 22.46 -1.02
CA LEU A 274 27.68 23.18 -1.96
C LEU A 274 29.08 22.55 -2.01
N GLU A 275 29.65 22.25 -0.86
CA GLU A 275 30.94 21.55 -0.77
C GLU A 275 30.86 20.14 -1.40
N TYR A 276 29.74 19.43 -1.18
CA TYR A 276 29.52 18.13 -1.77
C TYR A 276 29.41 18.21 -3.29
N ARG A 277 28.70 19.21 -3.82
CA ARG A 277 28.61 19.45 -5.27
C ARG A 277 29.99 19.65 -5.90
N GLN A 278 30.81 20.46 -5.29
CA GLN A 278 32.21 20.72 -5.77
C GLN A 278 33.03 19.41 -5.77
N LYS A 279 32.98 18.64 -4.67
CA LYS A 279 33.71 17.35 -4.57
C LYS A 279 33.21 16.31 -5.54
N SER A 280 31.90 16.21 -5.73
CA SER A 280 31.31 15.23 -6.65
C SER A 280 31.60 15.54 -8.11
N LEU A 281 31.59 16.82 -8.50
CA LEU A 281 32.01 17.27 -9.82
C LEU A 281 33.49 16.97 -10.10
N CYS A 282 34.35 17.29 -9.14
CA CYS A 282 35.79 16.98 -9.26
C CYS A 282 36.02 15.46 -9.41
N TYR A 283 35.31 14.65 -8.64
CA TYR A 283 35.41 13.20 -8.69
C TYR A 283 34.92 12.64 -10.06
N ALA A 284 33.79 13.11 -10.54
CA ALA A 284 33.21 12.68 -11.82
C ALA A 284 34.13 13.07 -12.99
N PHE A 285 34.66 14.27 -13.00
CA PHE A 285 35.58 14.76 -14.02
C PHE A 285 36.90 13.95 -14.04
N SER A 286 37.50 13.72 -12.86
CA SER A 286 38.78 13.01 -12.76
C SER A 286 38.71 11.52 -13.10
N ASN A 287 37.58 10.86 -12.87
CA ASN A 287 37.52 9.41 -12.98
C ASN A 287 36.74 8.89 -14.19
N TYR A 288 35.82 9.70 -14.77
CA TYR A 288 34.88 9.21 -15.77
C TYR A 288 34.81 10.06 -17.05
N ASN A 289 35.59 11.15 -17.16
CA ASN A 289 35.50 12.11 -18.27
C ASN A 289 34.05 12.58 -18.55
N LEU A 290 33.19 12.56 -17.54
CA LEU A 290 31.81 12.98 -17.66
C LEU A 290 31.78 14.50 -17.72
N ASN A 291 31.50 15.04 -18.91
CA ASN A 291 31.11 16.44 -19.06
C ASN A 291 29.83 16.68 -18.25
N ASN A 292 29.79 17.68 -17.41
CA ASN A 292 28.70 18.36 -16.69
C ASN A 292 27.28 17.73 -16.60
N ASP A 293 27.03 16.54 -17.15
CA ASP A 293 25.70 15.91 -17.25
C ASP A 293 25.26 15.16 -16.00
N VAL A 294 26.07 15.10 -14.94
CA VAL A 294 25.70 14.48 -13.68
C VAL A 294 24.79 15.42 -12.89
N ASN A 295 23.51 15.41 -13.23
CA ASN A 295 22.55 16.27 -12.54
C ASN A 295 22.03 15.67 -11.22
N ALA A 296 22.21 14.37 -10.96
CA ALA A 296 21.81 13.72 -9.72
C ALA A 296 22.62 14.25 -8.53
N VAL A 297 21.94 14.68 -7.45
CA VAL A 297 22.61 15.08 -6.20
C VAL A 297 23.33 13.89 -5.59
N PHE A 298 22.65 12.76 -5.47
CA PHE A 298 23.23 11.51 -5.01
C PHE A 298 23.38 10.55 -6.18
N SER A 299 24.61 10.38 -6.62
CA SER A 299 24.93 9.51 -7.75
C SER A 299 25.34 8.11 -7.27
N SER A 300 25.04 7.11 -8.08
CA SER A 300 25.49 5.74 -7.91
C SER A 300 27.01 5.66 -8.05
N THR A 301 27.67 4.95 -7.13
CA THR A 301 29.13 4.70 -7.24
C THR A 301 29.44 3.65 -8.32
N LYS A 302 28.47 2.80 -8.65
CA LYS A 302 28.60 1.74 -9.67
C LYS A 302 28.34 2.28 -11.08
N TYR A 303 27.39 3.20 -11.20
CA TYR A 303 26.98 3.83 -12.45
C TYR A 303 26.98 5.35 -12.26
N PRO A 304 28.13 6.02 -12.45
CA PRO A 304 28.23 7.45 -12.30
C PRO A 304 27.30 8.18 -13.26
N GLY A 305 26.61 9.21 -12.76
CA GLY A 305 25.55 9.92 -13.50
C GLY A 305 24.15 9.41 -13.25
N GLU A 306 23.99 8.16 -12.84
CA GLU A 306 22.68 7.62 -12.43
C GLU A 306 22.37 7.95 -10.96
N TYR A 307 21.11 8.10 -10.65
CA TYR A 307 20.63 8.34 -9.29
C TYR A 307 20.96 7.18 -8.35
N LEU A 308 21.32 7.48 -7.12
CA LEU A 308 21.52 6.49 -6.05
C LEU A 308 20.17 5.85 -5.69
N SER A 309 20.06 4.54 -5.90
CA SER A 309 18.83 3.82 -5.58
C SER A 309 18.52 3.83 -4.07
N PRO A 310 17.25 4.04 -3.66
CA PRO A 310 16.82 3.89 -2.28
C PRO A 310 17.14 2.53 -1.66
N ASN A 311 17.20 1.46 -2.48
CA ASN A 311 17.60 0.13 -2.02
C ASN A 311 19.07 0.08 -1.62
N THR A 312 19.95 0.74 -2.38
CA THR A 312 21.38 0.86 -2.02
C THR A 312 21.54 1.54 -0.67
N VAL A 313 20.77 2.61 -0.39
CA VAL A 313 20.78 3.29 0.91
C VAL A 313 20.31 2.37 2.04
N ARG A 314 19.28 1.54 1.81
CA ARG A 314 18.82 0.56 2.83
C ARG A 314 19.88 -0.48 3.17
N GLU A 315 20.52 -1.05 2.16
CA GLU A 315 21.61 -2.01 2.39
C GLU A 315 22.84 -1.35 3.04
N LEU A 316 23.13 -0.12 2.69
CA LEU A 316 24.16 0.66 3.35
C LEU A 316 23.88 0.85 4.84
N ILE A 317 22.69 1.32 5.20
CA ILE A 317 22.32 1.49 6.62
C ILE A 317 22.48 0.16 7.37
N LYS A 318 21.98 -0.93 6.79
CA LYS A 318 22.06 -2.26 7.37
C LYS A 318 23.49 -2.73 7.59
N SER A 319 24.37 -2.52 6.61
CA SER A 319 25.78 -2.88 6.73
C SER A 319 26.52 -1.96 7.72
N PHE A 320 26.23 -0.66 7.70
CA PHE A 320 26.83 0.34 8.57
C PHE A 320 26.45 0.07 10.05
N THR A 321 25.18 -0.12 10.36
CA THR A 321 24.72 -0.41 11.72
C THR A 321 25.31 -1.70 12.25
N LYS A 322 25.37 -2.76 11.42
CA LYS A 322 26.02 -4.02 11.78
C LYS A 322 27.50 -3.85 12.12
N LYS A 323 28.23 -3.08 11.27
CA LYS A 323 29.67 -2.82 11.44
C LYS A 323 29.98 -2.06 12.74
N HIS A 324 29.11 -1.13 13.14
CA HIS A 324 29.32 -0.27 14.29
C HIS A 324 28.57 -0.71 15.56
N GLY A 325 27.98 -1.93 15.57
CA GLY A 325 27.24 -2.46 16.71
C GLY A 325 25.97 -1.68 17.06
N LEU A 326 25.41 -0.94 16.10
CA LEU A 326 24.22 -0.12 16.30
C LEU A 326 22.94 -0.95 16.10
N PRO A 327 21.80 -0.55 16.66
CA PRO A 327 20.51 -1.15 16.36
C PRO A 327 20.20 -1.11 14.84
N LYS A 328 19.31 -1.98 14.38
CA LYS A 328 18.87 -1.99 12.98
C LYS A 328 18.02 -0.75 12.70
N PHE A 329 18.54 0.16 11.92
CA PHE A 329 17.83 1.35 11.47
C PHE A 329 17.24 1.17 10.08
N HIS A 330 16.19 1.96 9.81
CA HIS A 330 15.55 2.07 8.51
C HIS A 330 15.47 3.55 8.09
N PRO A 331 15.54 3.90 6.80
CA PRO A 331 15.43 5.30 6.36
C PRO A 331 14.21 6.02 6.91
N HIS A 332 13.09 5.32 7.06
CA HIS A 332 11.87 5.89 7.64
C HIS A 332 12.00 6.33 9.10
N GLN A 333 12.92 5.72 9.88
CA GLN A 333 13.16 6.14 11.26
C GLN A 333 13.79 7.53 11.33
N PHE A 334 14.68 7.91 10.40
CA PHE A 334 15.23 9.26 10.31
C PHE A 334 14.12 10.29 10.07
N ARG A 335 13.18 10.00 9.19
CA ARG A 335 12.01 10.85 8.98
C ARG A 335 11.13 10.93 10.23
N HIS A 336 10.88 9.81 10.92
CA HIS A 336 10.15 9.81 12.19
C HIS A 336 10.88 10.62 13.25
N THR A 337 12.20 10.49 13.35
CA THR A 337 13.03 11.28 14.28
C THR A 337 12.95 12.76 13.95
N SER A 338 13.07 13.15 12.67
CA SER A 338 12.89 14.53 12.22
C SER A 338 11.55 15.12 12.69
N ILE A 339 10.46 14.37 12.48
CA ILE A 339 9.11 14.81 12.88
C ILE A 339 9.00 14.89 14.41
N SER A 340 9.56 13.93 15.14
CA SER A 340 9.56 13.96 16.62
C SER A 340 10.32 15.17 17.17
N LEU A 341 11.47 15.50 16.61
CA LEU A 341 12.24 16.67 17.00
C LEU A 341 11.49 17.98 16.74
N GLN A 342 10.78 18.08 15.61
CA GLN A 342 9.94 19.24 15.29
C GLN A 342 8.78 19.38 16.28
N LEU A 343 8.13 18.28 16.67
CA LEU A 343 7.06 18.28 17.67
C LEU A 343 7.58 18.68 19.06
N GLN A 344 8.75 18.18 19.45
CA GLN A 344 9.40 18.56 20.71
C GLN A 344 9.79 20.06 20.74
N ALA A 345 10.14 20.61 19.57
CA ALA A 345 10.39 22.04 19.41
C ALA A 345 9.11 22.90 19.38
N GLY A 346 7.93 22.31 19.58
CA GLY A 346 6.64 23.03 19.64
C GLY A 346 6.07 23.44 18.30
N ILE A 347 6.60 22.91 17.17
CA ILE A 347 6.07 23.23 15.84
C ILE A 347 4.70 22.58 15.65
N SER A 348 3.77 23.31 15.02
CA SER A 348 2.40 22.85 14.84
C SER A 348 2.30 21.59 13.98
N VAL A 349 1.38 20.67 14.32
CA VAL A 349 1.17 19.42 13.56
C VAL A 349 0.84 19.67 12.08
N PRO A 350 0.03 20.67 11.70
CA PRO A 350 -0.23 21.00 10.30
C PRO A 350 1.04 21.43 9.55
N ASP A 351 1.91 22.26 10.16
CA ASP A 351 3.16 22.71 9.52
C ASP A 351 4.14 21.55 9.33
N ILE A 352 4.24 20.67 10.33
CA ILE A 352 5.03 19.44 10.23
C ILE A 352 4.50 18.53 9.12
N ALA A 353 3.17 18.33 9.05
CA ALA A 353 2.54 17.51 8.02
C ALA A 353 2.81 18.08 6.61
N LYS A 354 2.69 19.40 6.44
CA LYS A 354 3.02 20.11 5.20
C LYS A 354 4.49 19.92 4.83
N ARG A 355 5.41 20.16 5.77
CA ARG A 355 6.86 19.98 5.56
C ARG A 355 7.20 18.54 5.20
N ALA A 356 6.60 17.57 5.89
CA ALA A 356 6.81 16.15 5.61
C ALA A 356 6.14 15.66 4.31
N GLY A 357 5.17 16.38 3.75
CA GLY A 357 4.39 15.95 2.58
C GLY A 357 3.41 14.83 2.93
N HIS A 358 2.73 14.95 4.08
CA HIS A 358 1.61 14.10 4.44
C HIS A 358 0.31 14.69 3.87
N SER A 359 -0.47 13.89 3.16
CA SER A 359 -1.76 14.32 2.63
C SER A 359 -2.81 14.60 3.71
N ARG A 360 -2.60 14.06 4.92
CA ARG A 360 -3.51 14.20 6.06
C ARG A 360 -2.71 14.38 7.35
N PRO A 361 -3.03 15.39 8.19
CA PRO A 361 -2.37 15.62 9.47
C PRO A 361 -2.53 14.46 10.47
N ASP A 362 -3.64 13.71 10.37
CA ASP A 362 -3.89 12.52 11.23
C ASP A 362 -2.76 11.49 11.15
N VAL A 363 -2.07 11.40 10.01
CA VAL A 363 -0.91 10.49 9.85
C VAL A 363 0.21 10.91 10.81
N THR A 364 0.45 12.22 10.93
CA THR A 364 1.42 12.76 11.89
C THR A 364 0.94 12.56 13.32
N LEU A 365 -0.32 12.88 13.61
CA LEU A 365 -0.90 12.76 14.93
C LEU A 365 -0.93 11.31 15.44
N GLY A 366 -1.36 10.36 14.60
CA GLY A 366 -1.47 8.94 14.98
C GLY A 366 -0.13 8.28 15.33
N ILE A 367 0.96 8.73 14.69
CA ILE A 367 2.31 8.21 14.94
C ILE A 367 2.87 8.78 16.25
N TYR A 368 2.54 10.03 16.60
CA TYR A 368 3.18 10.80 17.67
C TYR A 368 2.27 11.12 18.87
N ALA A 369 1.09 10.53 18.94
CA ALA A 369 0.16 10.73 20.07
C ALA A 369 0.79 10.42 21.44
N HIS A 370 1.81 9.57 21.51
CA HIS A 370 2.55 9.30 22.74
C HIS A 370 3.45 10.47 23.17
N THR A 371 4.07 11.17 22.23
CA THR A 371 4.95 12.32 22.51
C THR A 371 4.13 13.49 23.02
N LEU A 372 2.91 13.67 22.51
CA LEU A 372 2.00 14.73 22.94
C LEU A 372 1.42 14.54 24.36
N ARG A 373 1.31 13.28 24.83
CA ARG A 373 0.82 12.99 26.20
C ARG A 373 1.76 13.49 27.30
N ASN A 374 3.03 13.63 27.02
CA ASN A 374 4.02 14.09 27.99
C ASN A 374 4.06 15.62 28.14
N ASN A 375 3.32 16.37 27.29
CA ASN A 375 3.31 17.84 27.29
C ASN A 375 2.20 18.46 28.15
N ASP A 376 1.38 17.67 28.85
CA ASP A 376 0.25 18.20 29.62
C ASP A 376 0.67 19.20 30.70
N ARG A 377 1.80 18.96 31.38
CA ARG A 377 2.38 19.91 32.33
C ARG A 377 2.78 21.21 31.66
N HIS A 378 3.47 21.14 30.53
CA HIS A 378 3.89 22.32 29.78
C HIS A 378 2.70 23.13 29.24
N ILE A 379 1.67 22.45 28.76
CA ILE A 379 0.40 23.08 28.33
C ILE A 379 -0.24 23.80 29.52
N SER A 380 -0.29 23.17 30.68
CA SER A 380 -0.82 23.77 31.89
C SER A 380 -0.04 25.04 32.31
N GLU A 381 1.29 24.99 32.24
CA GLU A 381 2.18 26.11 32.53
C GLU A 381 1.93 27.28 31.58
N VAL A 382 1.91 27.02 30.26
CA VAL A 382 1.68 28.03 29.21
C VAL A 382 0.31 28.68 29.37
N VAL A 383 -0.74 27.90 29.62
CA VAL A 383 -2.10 28.39 29.82
C VAL A 383 -2.18 29.23 31.11
N THR A 384 -1.53 28.75 32.16
CA THR A 384 -1.48 29.47 33.44
C THR A 384 -0.80 30.83 33.34
N GLN A 385 0.30 30.90 32.57
CA GLN A 385 1.00 32.17 32.31
C GLN A 385 0.19 33.16 31.46
N ALA A 386 -0.73 32.67 30.64
CA ALA A 386 -1.61 33.50 29.82
C ALA A 386 -2.83 34.04 30.60
N ILE A 387 -3.08 33.60 31.83
CA ILE A 387 -4.23 34.07 32.65
C ILE A 387 -3.82 35.36 33.36
N PRO A 388 -4.42 36.52 33.03
CA PRO A 388 -4.16 37.76 33.75
C PRO A 388 -4.55 37.61 35.22
N GLN A 389 -3.68 38.05 36.13
CA GLN A 389 -3.93 38.12 37.58
C GLN A 389 -3.85 36.77 38.35
N LEU A 390 -3.38 35.70 37.79
CA LEU A 390 -3.04 34.56 38.62
C LEU A 390 -1.76 34.85 39.45
N PRO A 391 -1.81 34.64 40.79
CA PRO A 391 -0.59 34.79 41.59
C PRO A 391 0.40 33.71 41.20
N LEU A 392 1.41 34.10 40.40
CA LEU A 392 2.53 33.21 40.08
C LEU A 392 3.28 32.90 41.38
N THR A 393 3.26 31.65 41.81
CA THR A 393 4.12 31.17 42.87
C THR A 393 5.55 31.42 42.46
N LYS A 394 6.24 32.32 43.12
CA LYS A 394 7.68 32.54 42.96
C LYS A 394 8.35 31.19 43.27
N GLN A 395 9.05 30.63 42.32
CA GLN A 395 9.94 29.52 42.56
C GLN A 395 10.97 29.92 43.63
N ALA A 396 10.95 29.18 44.74
CA ALA A 396 11.95 29.29 45.79
C ALA A 396 13.23 28.60 45.38
#